data_7ddee0d07a4170b2342d5a4beb0061dc
#
_entry.id   7ddee0d07a4170b2342d5a4beb0061dc
#
_cell.length_a   1.000
_cell.length_b   1.000
_cell.length_c   1.000
_cell.angle_alpha   90.00
_cell.angle_beta   90.00
_cell.angle_gamma   90.00
#
_symmetry.space_group_name_H-M   'P 1'
#
loop_
_entity.id
_entity.type
_entity.pdbx_description
1 polymer ?
#
loop_
_entity_poly.entity_id
_entity_poly.type
_entity_poly.pdbx_seq_one_letter_code
_entity_poly.pdbx_strand_id
1 'polypeptide(L)'
;PFTNMIYIGDVSTDVPCMKLVSSRGGHAIAVYQGRRNATVNDMLIHGRVHFVAPTDYTQGSEMENIIFGIFDSVAAESRNIALNRRQLDEAQRMLEMDGYRLR
;
A
#
# COMPACT_ATOMS: atom_id res chain seq x y z
N PRO A 1 -3.75 5.70 -8.95
CA PRO A 1 -2.46 6.05 -8.37
C PRO A 1 -1.71 4.83 -7.87
N PHE A 2 -0.39 4.91 -7.82
CA PHE A 2 0.46 3.81 -7.37
C PHE A 2 0.12 3.33 -5.94
N THR A 3 -0.37 4.23 -5.09
CA THR A 3 -0.73 3.88 -3.71
C THR A 3 -1.80 2.79 -3.60
N ASN A 4 -2.58 2.59 -4.67
CA ASN A 4 -3.61 1.54 -4.73
C ASN A 4 -3.12 0.30 -5.49
N MET A 5 -1.87 0.29 -5.96
CA MET A 5 -1.32 -0.85 -6.70
C MET A 5 -0.73 -1.90 -5.75
N ILE A 6 -1.00 -3.15 -6.08
CA ILE A 6 -0.35 -4.30 -5.47
C ILE A 6 0.40 -5.02 -6.58
N TYR A 7 1.69 -5.17 -6.43
CA TYR A 7 2.52 -5.92 -7.37
C TYR A 7 3.02 -7.20 -6.69
N ILE A 8 2.73 -8.32 -7.30
CA ILE A 8 3.16 -9.63 -6.80
C ILE A 8 4.12 -10.20 -7.83
N GLY A 9 5.33 -10.49 -7.42
CA GLY A 9 6.32 -10.94 -8.38
C GLY A 9 7.44 -11.79 -7.78
N ASP A 10 8.13 -12.45 -8.67
CA ASP A 10 9.30 -13.26 -8.38
C ASP A 10 10.56 -12.37 -8.39
N VAL A 11 11.42 -12.56 -7.40
CA VAL A 11 12.63 -11.75 -7.27
C VAL A 11 13.65 -11.97 -8.39
N SER A 12 13.55 -13.05 -9.16
CA SER A 12 14.52 -13.33 -10.22
C SER A 12 14.30 -12.45 -11.46
N THR A 13 13.07 -11.99 -11.71
CA THR A 13 12.73 -11.28 -12.96
C THR A 13 12.01 -9.96 -12.73
N ASP A 14 11.36 -9.77 -11.58
CA ASP A 14 10.43 -8.67 -11.36
C ASP A 14 10.98 -7.54 -10.47
N VAL A 15 12.27 -7.59 -10.11
CA VAL A 15 12.89 -6.60 -9.20
C VAL A 15 12.69 -5.15 -9.67
N PRO A 16 12.91 -4.81 -10.96
CA PRO A 16 12.70 -3.43 -11.39
C PRO A 16 11.27 -2.94 -11.21
N CYS A 17 10.28 -3.79 -11.48
CA CYS A 17 8.86 -3.46 -11.30
C CYS A 17 8.51 -3.30 -9.82
N MET A 18 9.03 -4.16 -8.96
CA MET A 18 8.84 -4.06 -7.51
C MET A 18 9.41 -2.76 -6.96
N LYS A 19 10.61 -2.38 -7.39
CA LYS A 19 11.24 -1.13 -6.99
C LYS A 19 10.40 0.07 -7.43
N LEU A 20 9.89 0.05 -8.65
CA LEU A 20 9.07 1.13 -9.17
C LEU A 20 7.79 1.30 -8.34
N VAL A 21 7.06 0.22 -8.11
CA VAL A 21 5.81 0.24 -7.33
C VAL A 21 6.06 0.70 -5.90
N SER A 22 7.08 0.15 -5.24
CA SER A 22 7.46 0.55 -3.87
C SER A 22 7.83 2.03 -3.78
N SER A 23 8.64 2.52 -4.72
CA SER A 23 9.11 3.90 -4.70
C SER A 23 7.99 4.92 -4.94
N ARG A 24 6.89 4.49 -5.55
CA ARG A 24 5.71 5.31 -5.83
C ARG A 24 4.61 5.14 -4.79
N GLY A 25 4.89 4.49 -3.67
CA GLY A 25 3.93 4.30 -2.58
C GLY A 25 2.98 3.12 -2.75
N GLY A 26 3.16 2.31 -3.77
CA GLY A 26 2.40 1.07 -3.94
C GLY A 26 2.92 -0.05 -3.05
N HIS A 27 2.31 -1.22 -3.18
CA HIS A 27 2.58 -2.38 -2.33
C HIS A 27 3.21 -3.48 -3.16
N ALA A 28 4.45 -3.83 -2.87
CA ALA A 28 5.16 -4.89 -3.56
C ALA A 28 5.29 -6.11 -2.64
N ILE A 29 4.93 -7.28 -3.17
CA ILE A 29 5.01 -8.55 -2.48
C ILE A 29 5.91 -9.47 -3.30
N ALA A 30 7.00 -9.93 -2.69
CA ALA A 30 7.87 -10.92 -3.32
C ALA A 30 7.41 -12.32 -2.93
N VAL A 31 7.26 -13.18 -3.92
CA VAL A 31 6.89 -14.58 -3.69
C VAL A 31 8.10 -15.49 -3.84
N TYR A 32 8.06 -16.58 -3.12
CA TYR A 32 9.11 -17.61 -3.18
C TYR A 32 8.49 -18.99 -3.14
N GLN A 33 9.20 -19.95 -3.71
CA GLN A 33 8.83 -21.36 -3.63
C GLN A 33 9.71 -22.07 -2.62
N GLY A 34 9.16 -23.03 -1.90
CA GLY A 34 9.90 -23.79 -0.90
C GLY A 34 10.30 -22.96 0.30
N ARG A 35 11.59 -22.89 0.59
CA ARG A 35 12.13 -22.18 1.74
C ARG A 35 12.29 -20.70 1.47
N ARG A 36 11.95 -19.89 2.46
CA ARG A 36 12.28 -18.46 2.44
C ARG A 36 13.81 -18.29 2.37
N ASN A 37 14.28 -17.56 1.37
CA ASN A 37 15.69 -17.47 1.04
C ASN A 37 16.30 -16.11 1.37
N ALA A 38 17.64 -16.04 1.27
CA ALA A 38 18.37 -14.82 1.58
C ALA A 38 17.99 -13.67 0.65
N THR A 39 17.68 -13.94 -0.61
CA THR A 39 17.33 -12.89 -1.59
C THR A 39 16.06 -12.16 -1.20
N VAL A 40 14.98 -12.88 -0.87
CA VAL A 40 13.73 -12.23 -0.45
C VAL A 40 13.88 -11.51 0.88
N ASN A 41 14.65 -12.06 1.80
CA ASN A 41 14.93 -11.44 3.10
C ASN A 41 15.70 -10.12 2.91
N ASP A 42 16.69 -10.11 2.04
CA ASP A 42 17.48 -8.92 1.73
C ASP A 42 16.60 -7.82 1.14
N MET A 43 15.72 -8.17 0.21
CA MET A 43 14.79 -7.21 -0.38
C MET A 43 13.84 -6.62 0.65
N LEU A 44 13.36 -7.42 1.59
CA LEU A 44 12.49 -6.95 2.67
C LEU A 44 13.23 -5.98 3.60
N ILE A 45 14.43 -6.35 4.02
CA ILE A 45 15.26 -5.51 4.91
C ILE A 45 15.57 -4.17 4.28
N HIS A 46 15.87 -4.13 2.99
CA HIS A 46 16.19 -2.89 2.27
C HIS A 46 14.96 -2.12 1.77
N GLY A 47 13.76 -2.55 2.13
CA GLY A 47 12.53 -1.84 1.75
C GLY A 47 12.19 -1.89 0.27
N ARG A 48 12.79 -2.80 -0.49
CA ARG A 48 12.50 -2.97 -1.92
C ARG A 48 11.17 -3.66 -2.15
N VAL A 49 10.74 -4.47 -1.20
CA VAL A 49 9.39 -5.00 -1.10
C VAL A 49 8.89 -4.77 0.32
N HIS A 50 7.58 -4.75 0.48
CA HIS A 50 6.97 -4.55 1.79
C HIS A 50 6.59 -5.86 2.47
N PHE A 51 6.37 -6.90 1.67
CA PHE A 51 5.95 -8.21 2.16
C PHE A 51 6.62 -9.30 1.35
N VAL A 52 6.75 -10.46 1.98
CA VAL A 52 7.18 -11.70 1.30
C VAL A 52 6.20 -12.82 1.68
N ALA A 53 5.97 -13.73 0.75
CA ALA A 53 5.04 -14.84 0.98
C ALA A 53 5.40 -16.05 0.12
N PRO A 54 5.09 -17.26 0.57
CA PRO A 54 5.14 -18.43 -0.29
C PRO A 54 4.20 -18.28 -1.48
N THR A 55 4.50 -18.94 -2.58
CA THR A 55 3.63 -19.00 -3.76
C THR A 55 2.43 -19.90 -3.46
N ASP A 56 1.54 -19.42 -2.61
CA ASP A 56 0.34 -20.11 -2.17
C ASP A 56 -0.77 -19.08 -2.07
N TYR A 57 -1.76 -19.22 -2.94
CA TYR A 57 -2.87 -18.26 -3.05
C TYR A 57 -4.17 -18.85 -2.47
N THR A 58 -4.07 -19.93 -1.72
CA THR A 58 -5.26 -20.57 -1.13
C THR A 58 -5.82 -19.76 0.04
N GLN A 59 -7.06 -20.09 0.40
CA GLN A 59 -7.73 -19.46 1.53
C GLN A 59 -6.96 -19.74 2.84
N GLY A 60 -6.76 -18.68 3.62
CA GLY A 60 -6.03 -18.75 4.88
C GLY A 60 -4.52 -18.69 4.74
N SER A 61 -4.00 -18.54 3.51
CA SER A 61 -2.57 -18.43 3.25
C SER A 61 -2.00 -17.11 3.73
N GLU A 62 -0.69 -17.05 3.85
CA GLU A 62 0.03 -15.80 4.16
C GLU A 62 -0.27 -14.72 3.11
N MET A 63 -0.32 -15.10 1.83
CA MET A 63 -0.65 -14.17 0.75
C MET A 63 -2.03 -13.56 0.93
N GLU A 64 -3.03 -14.35 1.28
CA GLU A 64 -4.37 -13.85 1.51
C GLU A 64 -4.40 -12.84 2.67
N ASN A 65 -3.72 -13.16 3.77
CA ASN A 65 -3.63 -12.26 4.92
C ASN A 65 -3.00 -10.91 4.56
N ILE A 66 -1.92 -10.94 3.77
CA ILE A 66 -1.25 -9.74 3.31
C ILE A 66 -2.18 -8.89 2.44
N ILE A 67 -2.84 -9.51 1.47
CA ILE A 67 -3.74 -8.80 0.54
C ILE A 67 -4.91 -8.16 1.29
N PHE A 68 -5.54 -8.89 2.21
CA PHE A 68 -6.63 -8.33 3.02
C PHE A 68 -6.16 -7.17 3.89
N GLY A 69 -4.97 -7.28 4.48
CA GLY A 69 -4.37 -6.19 5.25
C GLY A 69 -4.14 -4.94 4.42
N ILE A 70 -3.65 -5.10 3.18
CA ILE A 70 -3.46 -3.99 2.26
C ILE A 70 -4.80 -3.34 1.90
N PHE A 71 -5.82 -4.13 1.58
CA PHE A 71 -7.15 -3.61 1.26
C PHE A 71 -7.73 -2.82 2.43
N ASP A 72 -7.59 -3.32 3.65
CA ASP A 72 -8.07 -2.62 4.85
C ASP A 72 -7.35 -1.28 5.03
N SER A 73 -6.05 -1.24 4.84
CA SER A 73 -5.25 -0.01 4.91
C SER A 73 -5.69 1.02 3.87
N VAL A 74 -5.86 0.60 2.62
CA VAL A 74 -6.28 1.48 1.53
C VAL A 74 -7.68 2.03 1.80
N ALA A 75 -8.59 1.19 2.24
CA ALA A 75 -9.96 1.61 2.57
C ALA A 75 -9.99 2.60 3.74
N ALA A 76 -9.19 2.35 4.79
CA ALA A 76 -9.11 3.24 5.93
C ALA A 76 -8.55 4.62 5.54
N GLU A 77 -7.50 4.65 4.73
CA GLU A 77 -6.92 5.89 4.23
C GLU A 77 -7.91 6.68 3.38
N SER A 78 -8.64 6.00 2.48
CA SER A 78 -9.67 6.63 1.66
C SER A 78 -10.77 7.27 2.50
N ARG A 79 -11.21 6.59 3.56
CA ARG A 79 -12.20 7.14 4.50
C ARG A 79 -11.67 8.38 5.20
N ASN A 80 -10.42 8.36 5.63
CA ASN A 80 -9.82 9.50 6.32
C ASN A 80 -9.66 10.70 5.40
N ILE A 81 -9.27 10.48 4.14
CA ILE A 81 -9.17 11.54 3.14
C ILE A 81 -10.55 12.18 2.90
N ALA A 82 -11.58 11.37 2.76
CA ALA A 82 -12.94 11.87 2.54
C ALA A 82 -13.46 12.67 3.76
N LEU A 83 -13.19 12.18 4.96
CA LEU A 83 -13.54 12.88 6.20
C LEU A 83 -12.84 14.23 6.32
N ASN A 84 -11.55 14.26 6.06
CA ASN A 84 -10.77 15.48 6.10
C ASN A 84 -11.30 16.51 5.11
N ARG A 85 -11.61 16.08 3.88
CA ARG A 85 -12.16 16.97 2.84
C ARG A 85 -13.49 17.56 3.27
N ARG A 86 -14.38 16.74 3.85
CA ARG A 86 -15.66 17.22 4.36
C ARG A 86 -15.47 18.28 5.44
N GLN A 87 -14.56 18.06 6.36
CA GLN A 87 -14.32 19.03 7.43
C GLN A 87 -13.69 20.32 6.92
N LEU A 88 -12.81 20.23 5.92
CA LEU A 88 -12.25 21.44 5.28
C LEU A 88 -13.35 22.26 4.60
N ASP A 89 -14.27 21.63 3.89
CA ASP A 89 -15.39 22.32 3.26
C ASP A 89 -16.30 22.98 4.29
N GLU A 90 -16.58 22.30 5.39
CA GLU A 90 -17.38 22.85 6.50
C GLU A 90 -16.69 24.08 7.12
N ALA A 91 -15.37 23.97 7.36
CA ALA A 91 -14.59 25.06 7.94
C ALA A 91 -14.61 26.29 7.04
N GLN A 92 -14.47 26.11 5.72
CA GLN A 92 -14.53 27.23 4.78
C GLN A 92 -15.89 27.92 4.81
N ARG A 93 -16.98 27.15 4.79
CA ARG A 93 -18.34 27.71 4.85
C ARG A 93 -18.57 28.46 6.16
N MET A 94 -18.12 27.91 7.28
CA MET A 94 -18.28 28.55 8.59
C MET A 94 -17.51 29.86 8.66
N LEU A 95 -16.28 29.90 8.18
CA LEU A 95 -15.48 31.12 8.14
C LEU A 95 -16.13 32.19 7.24
N GLU A 96 -16.65 31.82 6.10
CA GLU A 96 -17.36 32.75 5.20
C GLU A 96 -18.62 33.33 5.87
N MET A 97 -19.38 32.48 6.57
CA MET A 97 -20.58 32.93 7.31
C MET A 97 -20.21 33.89 8.45
N ASP A 98 -19.04 33.72 9.06
CA ASP A 98 -18.57 34.61 10.13
C ASP A 98 -17.88 35.87 9.59
N GLY A 99 -17.82 36.04 8.28
CA GLY A 99 -17.21 37.21 7.66
C GLY A 99 -15.70 37.17 7.51
N TYR A 100 -15.07 36.01 7.73
CA TYR A 100 -13.65 35.85 7.51
C TYR A 100 -13.34 35.69 6.03
N ARG A 101 -12.18 36.20 5.61
CA ARG A 101 -11.66 35.99 4.25
C ARG A 101 -10.50 35.03 4.31
N LEU A 102 -10.57 34.04 3.46
CA LEU A 102 -9.47 33.12 3.26
C LEU A 102 -8.43 33.75 2.34
N ARG A 103 -7.16 33.62 2.70
CA ARG A 103 -6.04 34.14 1.91
C ARG A 103 -5.39 33.04 1.08
#